data_284c6831de5d82c9cecc96e5bb57b027
#
_entry.id   284c6831de5d82c9cecc96e5bb57b027
#
_cell.length_a   1.000
_cell.length_b   1.000
_cell.length_c   1.000
_cell.angle_alpha   90.00
_cell.angle_beta   90.00
_cell.angle_gamma   90.00
#
_symmetry.space_group_name_H-M   'P 1'
#
loop_
_entity.id
_entity.type
_entity.pdbx_description
1 polymer ?
#
loop_
_entity_poly.entity_id
_entity_poly.type
_entity_poly.pdbx_seq_one_letter_code
_entity_poly.pdbx_strand_id
1 'polypeptide(L)'
;MGEYTGAAVIFGVTGGVMEAALRTAYYVLEGKEHDPIEFTAVRGFEAIKEASVEMGGMTVNVAVSSGMKNARVLLDQIREGTSKYHFIEIMCCPGGCVNGGGQPYIRHCFLPNEDLSIIDNYRQKRADALYSEDERQAVRQSHNNAQIKELYEKFLGEPNSHLSHELLHTTYEGRDTFRVGSVDVKDTEVPKAVLRRHS
;
A
#
# COMPACT_ATOMS: atom_id res chain seq x y z
N MET A 1 3.93 10.47 -21.37
CA MET A 1 2.93 10.60 -20.28
C MET A 1 3.46 11.65 -19.32
N GLY A 2 2.74 12.75 -19.12
CA GLY A 2 3.17 13.86 -18.29
C GLY A 2 2.14 14.30 -17.25
N GLU A 3 0.88 13.89 -17.42
CA GLU A 3 -0.16 14.16 -16.44
C GLU A 3 -0.16 13.11 -15.35
N TYR A 4 -0.20 13.56 -14.10
CA TYR A 4 -0.36 12.68 -12.93
C TYR A 4 -1.67 13.02 -12.21
N THR A 5 -2.16 12.07 -11.43
CA THR A 5 -3.41 12.20 -10.70
C THR A 5 -3.15 12.37 -9.20
N GLY A 6 -4.12 12.91 -8.49
CA GLY A 6 -4.07 12.93 -7.03
C GLY A 6 -3.92 11.52 -6.44
N ALA A 7 -4.60 10.52 -7.02
CA ALA A 7 -4.42 9.12 -6.65
C ALA A 7 -2.97 8.64 -6.72
N ALA A 8 -2.21 9.07 -7.73
CA ALA A 8 -0.79 8.71 -7.84
C ALA A 8 0.08 9.40 -6.79
N VAL A 9 -0.26 10.64 -6.42
CA VAL A 9 0.47 11.40 -5.40
C VAL A 9 0.40 10.72 -4.04
N ILE A 10 -0.79 10.28 -3.62
CA ILE A 10 -1.00 9.68 -2.30
C ILE A 10 -0.37 8.29 -2.13
N PHE A 11 0.15 7.66 -3.20
CA PHE A 11 0.91 6.40 -3.10
C PHE A 11 2.11 6.50 -2.14
N GLY A 12 2.61 7.70 -1.90
CA GLY A 12 3.70 7.93 -0.95
C GLY A 12 3.36 7.68 0.51
N VAL A 13 2.08 7.58 0.85
CA VAL A 13 1.60 7.37 2.22
C VAL A 13 1.01 5.97 2.35
N THR A 14 1.22 5.32 3.51
CA THR A 14 0.56 4.04 3.82
C THR A 14 -0.96 4.21 3.82
N GLY A 15 -1.67 3.39 3.07
CA GLY A 15 -3.09 3.50 2.79
C GLY A 15 -3.43 4.31 1.53
N GLY A 16 -2.44 5.00 0.93
CA GLY A 16 -2.70 5.80 -0.28
C GLY A 16 -2.96 4.96 -1.52
N VAL A 17 -2.28 3.83 -1.68
CA VAL A 17 -2.57 2.88 -2.77
C VAL A 17 -3.96 2.27 -2.58
N MET A 18 -4.30 1.88 -1.33
CA MET A 18 -5.62 1.37 -0.99
C MET A 18 -6.71 2.41 -1.31
N GLU A 19 -6.51 3.66 -0.89
CA GLU A 19 -7.47 4.73 -1.16
C GLU A 19 -7.65 4.95 -2.67
N ALA A 20 -6.55 4.98 -3.43
CA ALA A 20 -6.60 5.10 -4.88
C ALA A 20 -7.35 3.94 -5.55
N ALA A 21 -7.13 2.72 -5.05
CA ALA A 21 -7.83 1.52 -5.52
C ALA A 21 -9.33 1.58 -5.18
N LEU A 22 -9.68 1.99 -3.97
CA LEU A 22 -11.09 2.12 -3.53
C LEU A 22 -11.84 3.17 -4.36
N ARG A 23 -11.22 4.33 -4.67
CA ARG A 23 -11.80 5.34 -5.56
C ARG A 23 -12.19 4.73 -6.91
N THR A 24 -11.30 3.95 -7.51
CA THR A 24 -11.55 3.31 -8.81
C THR A 24 -12.54 2.14 -8.69
N ALA A 25 -12.41 1.29 -7.68
CA ALA A 25 -13.33 0.17 -7.47
C ALA A 25 -14.76 0.63 -7.25
N TYR A 26 -14.94 1.69 -6.46
CA TYR A 26 -16.25 2.28 -6.23
C TYR A 26 -16.89 2.75 -7.54
N TYR A 27 -16.12 3.49 -8.36
CA TYR A 27 -16.60 3.94 -9.66
C TYR A 27 -17.00 2.78 -10.59
N VAL A 28 -16.19 1.74 -10.64
CA VAL A 28 -16.46 0.57 -11.49
C VAL A 28 -17.72 -0.19 -11.05
N LEU A 29 -17.95 -0.30 -9.74
CA LEU A 29 -19.06 -1.08 -9.19
C LEU A 29 -20.37 -0.28 -9.11
N GLU A 30 -20.30 1.02 -8.84
CA GLU A 30 -21.47 1.89 -8.65
C GLU A 30 -21.82 2.72 -9.89
N GLY A 31 -20.90 2.83 -10.87
CA GLY A 31 -21.07 3.67 -12.05
C GLY A 31 -21.01 5.18 -11.77
N LYS A 32 -20.57 5.57 -10.58
CA LYS A 32 -20.46 6.97 -10.14
C LYS A 32 -19.29 7.14 -9.19
N GLU A 33 -18.81 8.37 -9.04
CA GLU A 33 -17.80 8.69 -8.04
C GLU A 33 -18.36 8.59 -6.62
N HIS A 34 -17.48 8.22 -5.69
CA HIS A 34 -17.79 8.28 -4.26
C HIS A 34 -17.79 9.74 -3.78
N ASP A 35 -18.72 10.07 -2.91
CA ASP A 35 -18.83 11.41 -2.30
C ASP A 35 -18.96 11.28 -0.78
N PRO A 36 -17.98 11.77 0.01
CA PRO A 36 -16.73 12.40 -0.42
C PRO A 36 -15.78 11.41 -1.12
N ILE A 37 -14.90 11.93 -2.00
CA ILE A 37 -13.96 11.09 -2.78
C ILE A 37 -12.92 10.38 -1.89
N GLU A 38 -12.69 10.89 -0.70
CA GLU A 38 -11.73 10.39 0.28
C GLU A 38 -12.26 9.15 1.01
N PHE A 39 -11.38 8.17 1.18
CA PHE A 39 -11.59 7.02 2.05
C PHE A 39 -10.70 7.14 3.29
N THR A 40 -11.07 8.06 4.20
CA THR A 40 -10.26 8.42 5.37
C THR A 40 -10.00 7.27 6.34
N ALA A 41 -10.85 6.25 6.33
CA ALA A 41 -10.70 5.07 7.19
C ALA A 41 -9.40 4.27 6.94
N VAL A 42 -8.81 4.39 5.74
CA VAL A 42 -7.53 3.73 5.41
C VAL A 42 -6.32 4.63 5.62
N ARG A 43 -6.51 5.90 6.01
CA ARG A 43 -5.44 6.84 6.33
C ARG A 43 -4.91 6.62 7.75
N GLY A 44 -3.74 7.19 8.07
CA GLY A 44 -3.12 7.12 9.41
C GLY A 44 -1.88 6.24 9.44
N PHE A 45 -1.26 6.14 10.60
CA PHE A 45 0.04 5.46 10.78
C PHE A 45 -0.04 4.23 11.70
N GLU A 46 -1.22 3.77 12.03
CA GLU A 46 -1.40 2.52 12.77
C GLU A 46 -0.73 1.36 12.01
N ALA A 47 -0.23 0.41 12.76
CA ALA A 47 0.52 -0.74 12.24
C ALA A 47 -0.29 -1.58 11.26
N ILE A 48 -1.55 -1.81 11.60
CA ILE A 48 -2.57 -2.44 10.75
C ILE A 48 -3.83 -1.59 10.87
N LYS A 49 -4.39 -1.19 9.74
CA LYS A 49 -5.66 -0.48 9.63
C LYS A 49 -6.65 -1.37 8.88
N GLU A 50 -7.88 -1.36 9.32
CA GLU A 50 -8.96 -2.11 8.69
C GLU A 50 -10.09 -1.14 8.33
N ALA A 51 -10.71 -1.34 7.18
CA ALA A 51 -11.89 -0.63 6.79
C ALA A 51 -12.88 -1.56 6.07
N SER A 52 -14.15 -1.19 6.16
CA SER A 52 -15.23 -1.83 5.42
C SER A 52 -15.97 -0.76 4.64
N VAL A 53 -16.15 -0.98 3.36
CA VAL A 53 -16.80 -0.04 2.45
C VAL A 53 -17.93 -0.76 1.72
N GLU A 54 -19.10 -0.15 1.74
CA GLU A 54 -20.24 -0.67 0.97
C GLU A 54 -20.13 -0.20 -0.48
N MET A 55 -20.06 -1.15 -1.42
CA MET A 55 -20.03 -0.87 -2.85
C MET A 55 -20.49 -2.10 -3.66
N GLY A 56 -21.19 -1.87 -4.76
CA GLY A 56 -21.69 -2.94 -5.63
C GLY A 56 -22.65 -3.91 -4.94
N GLY A 57 -23.36 -3.45 -3.90
CA GLY A 57 -24.28 -4.29 -3.11
C GLY A 57 -23.57 -5.28 -2.16
N MET A 58 -22.27 -5.11 -1.93
CA MET A 58 -21.49 -5.94 -1.01
C MET A 58 -20.64 -5.10 -0.07
N THR A 59 -20.30 -5.66 1.08
CA THR A 59 -19.32 -5.09 2.01
C THR A 59 -17.91 -5.50 1.59
N VAL A 60 -17.12 -4.55 1.11
CA VAL A 60 -15.71 -4.77 0.76
C VAL A 60 -14.84 -4.48 1.98
N ASN A 61 -14.24 -5.53 2.53
CA ASN A 61 -13.32 -5.43 3.67
C ASN A 61 -11.88 -5.30 3.16
N VAL A 62 -11.17 -4.33 3.69
CA VAL A 62 -9.78 -4.05 3.29
C VAL A 62 -8.89 -3.91 4.50
N ALA A 63 -7.60 -4.20 4.32
CA ALA A 63 -6.58 -3.97 5.34
C ALA A 63 -5.36 -3.27 4.75
N VAL A 64 -4.76 -2.40 5.54
CA VAL A 64 -3.51 -1.70 5.21
C VAL A 64 -2.51 -2.00 6.30
N SER A 65 -1.33 -2.46 5.92
CA SER A 65 -0.26 -2.79 6.85
C SER A 65 1.04 -2.11 6.46
N SER A 66 1.77 -1.62 7.44
CA SER A 66 3.13 -1.13 7.23
C SER A 66 4.14 -1.91 8.09
N GLY A 67 5.27 -2.27 7.46
CA GLY A 67 6.31 -3.10 8.06
C GLY A 67 6.03 -4.60 7.99
N MET A 68 7.07 -5.38 7.76
CA MET A 68 6.94 -6.82 7.50
C MET A 68 6.46 -7.64 8.71
N LYS A 69 6.72 -7.16 9.93
CA LYS A 69 6.19 -7.81 11.15
C LYS A 69 4.66 -7.80 11.16
N ASN A 70 4.07 -6.67 10.78
CA ASN A 70 2.61 -6.50 10.76
C ASN A 70 1.99 -7.22 9.55
N ALA A 71 2.67 -7.18 8.39
CA ALA A 71 2.26 -7.93 7.21
C ALA A 71 2.13 -9.43 7.50
N ARG A 72 3.03 -9.98 8.33
CA ARG A 72 2.99 -11.39 8.72
C ARG A 72 1.68 -11.77 9.41
N VAL A 73 1.12 -10.90 10.25
CA VAL A 73 -0.16 -11.15 10.92
C VAL A 73 -1.27 -11.38 9.90
N LEU A 74 -1.35 -10.52 8.88
CA LEU A 74 -2.34 -10.65 7.81
C LEU A 74 -2.10 -11.90 6.93
N LEU A 75 -0.84 -12.20 6.65
CA LEU A 75 -0.48 -13.39 5.88
C LEU A 75 -0.78 -14.70 6.64
N ASP A 76 -0.59 -14.71 7.95
CA ASP A 76 -0.92 -15.88 8.76
C ASP A 76 -2.45 -16.08 8.80
N GLN A 77 -3.27 -15.02 8.88
CA GLN A 77 -4.72 -15.12 8.72
C GLN A 77 -5.14 -15.71 7.37
N ILE A 78 -4.46 -15.35 6.28
CA ILE A 78 -4.71 -15.92 4.94
C ILE A 78 -4.37 -17.42 4.95
N ARG A 79 -3.23 -17.81 5.50
CA ARG A 79 -2.81 -19.23 5.60
C ARG A 79 -3.76 -20.07 6.43
N GLU A 80 -4.31 -19.49 7.47
CA GLU A 80 -5.27 -20.14 8.38
C GLU A 80 -6.70 -20.15 7.83
N GLY A 81 -6.96 -19.46 6.70
CA GLY A 81 -8.30 -19.33 6.13
C GLY A 81 -9.24 -18.44 6.96
N THR A 82 -8.70 -17.61 7.84
CA THR A 82 -9.47 -16.72 8.73
C THR A 82 -9.56 -15.28 8.21
N SER A 83 -8.84 -14.97 7.12
CA SER A 83 -8.84 -13.64 6.52
C SER A 83 -10.22 -13.29 5.96
N LYS A 84 -10.72 -12.11 6.32
CA LYS A 84 -11.97 -11.52 5.81
C LYS A 84 -11.77 -10.47 4.72
N TYR A 85 -10.51 -10.18 4.37
CA TYR A 85 -10.17 -9.06 3.50
C TYR A 85 -10.23 -9.45 2.03
N HIS A 86 -10.82 -8.57 1.22
CA HIS A 86 -10.87 -8.68 -0.23
C HIS A 86 -9.62 -8.06 -0.87
N PHE A 87 -9.02 -7.06 -0.20
CA PHE A 87 -7.81 -6.42 -0.67
C PHE A 87 -6.93 -6.01 0.52
N ILE A 88 -5.62 -6.24 0.40
CA ILE A 88 -4.63 -5.94 1.44
C ILE A 88 -3.48 -5.15 0.82
N GLU A 89 -3.20 -3.95 1.36
CA GLU A 89 -2.01 -3.18 1.05
C GLU A 89 -0.91 -3.48 2.06
N ILE A 90 0.30 -3.76 1.57
CA ILE A 90 1.49 -3.95 2.40
C ILE A 90 2.59 -3.00 1.94
N MET A 91 3.05 -2.14 2.85
CA MET A 91 4.21 -1.28 2.64
C MET A 91 5.36 -1.68 3.58
N CYS A 92 6.59 -1.69 3.07
CA CYS A 92 7.78 -2.04 3.87
C CYS A 92 8.09 -0.98 4.93
N CYS A 93 8.07 0.30 4.55
CA CYS A 93 8.41 1.39 5.47
C CYS A 93 7.21 1.76 6.33
N PRO A 94 7.36 1.87 7.66
CA PRO A 94 6.31 2.40 8.52
C PRO A 94 5.92 3.82 8.09
N GLY A 95 4.63 4.01 7.77
CA GLY A 95 4.10 5.28 7.26
C GLY A 95 4.19 5.46 5.75
N GLY A 96 4.87 4.55 5.03
CA GLY A 96 5.07 4.63 3.58
C GLY A 96 6.34 5.37 3.18
N CYS A 97 6.42 5.79 1.92
CA CYS A 97 7.59 6.49 1.36
C CYS A 97 7.88 7.83 2.05
N VAL A 98 6.89 8.46 2.67
CA VAL A 98 7.08 9.68 3.48
C VAL A 98 8.03 9.49 4.67
N ASN A 99 8.30 8.24 5.04
CA ASN A 99 9.27 7.87 6.06
C ASN A 99 10.36 6.92 5.51
N GLY A 100 10.46 6.80 4.22
CA GLY A 100 11.46 5.95 3.56
C GLY A 100 12.83 6.60 3.45
N GLY A 101 13.81 5.80 2.96
CA GLY A 101 15.21 6.19 2.88
C GLY A 101 15.53 7.38 1.95
N GLY A 102 14.59 7.77 1.07
CA GLY A 102 14.72 8.96 0.22
C GLY A 102 14.33 10.27 0.90
N GLN A 103 13.81 10.23 2.12
CA GLN A 103 13.40 11.42 2.85
C GLN A 103 14.56 12.04 3.65
N PRO A 104 14.52 13.36 3.88
CA PRO A 104 15.49 14.01 4.75
C PRO A 104 15.54 13.35 6.13
N TYR A 105 16.75 13.08 6.60
CA TYR A 105 16.96 12.44 7.89
C TYR A 105 16.52 13.34 9.04
N ILE A 106 15.74 12.78 9.95
CA ILE A 106 15.31 13.46 11.18
C ILE A 106 16.34 13.16 12.25
N ARG A 107 17.09 14.18 12.66
CA ARG A 107 18.09 14.05 13.73
C ARG A 107 17.40 13.96 15.08
N HIS A 108 17.11 12.76 15.53
CA HIS A 108 16.54 12.51 16.85
C HIS A 108 17.62 12.24 17.92
N CYS A 109 18.88 11.95 17.52
CA CYS A 109 19.97 11.63 18.45
C CYS A 109 20.41 12.77 19.39
N PHE A 110 19.89 13.98 19.17
CA PHE A 110 20.15 15.14 20.04
C PHE A 110 18.96 15.51 20.92
N LEU A 111 17.88 14.73 20.88
CA LEU A 111 16.70 15.02 21.70
C LEU A 111 16.84 14.32 23.04
N PRO A 112 16.73 15.04 24.16
CA PRO A 112 16.65 14.42 25.46
C PRO A 112 15.38 13.53 25.51
N ASN A 113 15.56 12.29 25.94
CA ASN A 113 14.50 11.32 26.20
C ASN A 113 13.80 10.67 24.99
N GLU A 114 14.48 10.48 23.85
CA GLU A 114 13.95 9.71 22.70
C GLU A 114 12.46 9.98 22.40
N ASP A 115 12.09 11.24 22.31
CA ASP A 115 10.71 11.61 22.02
C ASP A 115 10.37 11.26 20.56
N LEU A 116 9.84 10.04 20.36
CA LEU A 116 9.45 9.51 19.06
C LEU A 116 8.27 10.29 18.44
N SER A 117 7.55 11.10 19.22
CA SER A 117 6.44 11.92 18.72
C SER A 117 6.89 12.93 17.66
N ILE A 118 8.15 13.34 17.72
CA ILE A 118 8.74 14.23 16.71
C ILE A 118 8.79 13.54 15.34
N ILE A 119 9.13 12.25 15.29
CA ILE A 119 9.17 11.48 14.05
C ILE A 119 7.76 11.39 13.46
N ASP A 120 6.76 11.12 14.29
CA ASP A 120 5.37 11.04 13.85
C ASP A 120 4.85 12.39 13.36
N ASN A 121 5.25 13.49 13.99
CA ASN A 121 4.92 14.84 13.52
C ASN A 121 5.50 15.12 12.12
N TYR A 122 6.75 14.73 11.85
CA TYR A 122 7.34 14.89 10.51
C TYR A 122 6.68 14.00 9.47
N ARG A 123 6.34 12.76 9.83
CA ARG A 123 5.57 11.86 8.96
C ARG A 123 4.23 12.48 8.59
N GLN A 124 3.51 13.00 9.60
CA GLN A 124 2.21 13.62 9.39
C GLN A 124 2.32 14.82 8.45
N LYS A 125 3.24 15.75 8.68
CA LYS A 125 3.44 16.91 7.81
C LYS A 125 3.75 16.53 6.37
N ARG A 126 4.53 15.46 6.14
CA ARG A 126 4.82 14.95 4.81
C ARG A 126 3.60 14.30 4.17
N ALA A 127 2.82 13.56 4.94
CA ALA A 127 1.56 12.97 4.48
C ALA A 127 0.55 14.06 4.12
N ASP A 128 0.40 15.09 4.97
CA ASP A 128 -0.50 16.22 4.75
C ASP A 128 -0.14 16.98 3.46
N ALA A 129 1.16 17.11 3.17
CA ALA A 129 1.61 17.71 1.91
C ALA A 129 1.16 16.90 0.68
N LEU A 130 1.22 15.58 0.73
CA LEU A 130 0.75 14.73 -0.36
C LEU A 130 -0.78 14.75 -0.49
N TYR A 131 -1.50 14.72 0.61
CA TYR A 131 -2.96 14.85 0.57
C TYR A 131 -3.41 16.22 0.08
N SER A 132 -2.74 17.30 0.49
CA SER A 132 -3.00 18.65 -0.03
C SER A 132 -2.70 18.76 -1.52
N GLU A 133 -1.70 18.04 -2.01
CA GLU A 133 -1.40 18.00 -3.44
C GLU A 133 -2.47 17.19 -4.20
N ASP A 134 -2.94 16.05 -3.66
CA ASP A 134 -4.09 15.32 -4.21
C ASP A 134 -5.32 16.23 -4.36
N GLU A 135 -5.64 17.01 -3.31
CA GLU A 135 -6.78 17.93 -3.33
C GLU A 135 -6.67 19.02 -4.40
N ARG A 136 -5.45 19.44 -4.73
CA ARG A 136 -5.21 20.46 -5.77
C ARG A 136 -5.27 19.91 -7.19
N GLN A 137 -5.18 18.59 -7.36
CA GLN A 137 -5.17 18.01 -8.70
C GLN A 137 -6.55 18.13 -9.36
N ALA A 138 -6.55 18.54 -10.63
CA ALA A 138 -7.77 18.58 -11.44
C ALA A 138 -8.36 17.17 -11.66
N VAL A 139 -7.47 16.16 -11.73
CA VAL A 139 -7.85 14.75 -11.84
C VAL A 139 -7.34 14.02 -10.60
N ARG A 140 -8.24 13.61 -9.74
CA ARG A 140 -7.91 12.94 -8.48
C ARG A 140 -7.96 11.41 -8.56
N GLN A 141 -8.68 10.86 -9.53
CA GLN A 141 -8.87 9.42 -9.71
C GLN A 141 -8.04 8.91 -10.89
N SER A 142 -7.44 7.71 -10.72
CA SER A 142 -6.62 7.09 -11.77
C SER A 142 -7.41 6.77 -13.04
N HIS A 143 -8.66 6.31 -12.90
CA HIS A 143 -9.53 5.97 -14.02
C HIS A 143 -10.00 7.18 -14.84
N ASN A 144 -9.78 8.41 -14.35
CA ASN A 144 -10.07 9.65 -15.08
C ASN A 144 -8.86 10.23 -15.82
N ASN A 145 -7.69 9.61 -15.71
CA ASN A 145 -6.50 10.03 -16.44
C ASN A 145 -6.63 9.68 -17.93
N ALA A 146 -6.71 10.70 -18.78
CA ALA A 146 -6.88 10.53 -20.22
C ALA A 146 -5.71 9.76 -20.87
N GLN A 147 -4.47 9.97 -20.39
CA GLN A 147 -3.29 9.28 -20.93
C GLN A 147 -3.26 7.79 -20.57
N ILE A 148 -3.78 7.42 -19.41
CA ILE A 148 -3.94 6.01 -19.02
C ILE A 148 -5.01 5.33 -19.88
N LYS A 149 -6.13 6.00 -20.10
CA LYS A 149 -7.18 5.51 -21.02
C LYS A 149 -6.62 5.28 -22.42
N GLU A 150 -5.92 6.28 -22.96
CA GLU A 150 -5.26 6.16 -24.28
C GLU A 150 -4.25 5.00 -24.34
N LEU A 151 -3.48 4.78 -23.26
CA LEU A 151 -2.53 3.67 -23.18
C LEU A 151 -3.23 2.31 -23.26
N TYR A 152 -4.35 2.16 -22.54
CA TYR A 152 -5.15 0.94 -22.62
C TYR A 152 -5.76 0.77 -24.02
N GLU A 153 -6.39 1.79 -24.57
CA GLU A 153 -7.05 1.73 -25.88
C GLU A 153 -6.06 1.39 -27.01
N LYS A 154 -4.86 1.97 -26.99
CA LYS A 154 -3.89 1.84 -28.08
C LYS A 154 -2.87 0.72 -27.92
N PHE A 155 -2.62 0.26 -26.69
CA PHE A 155 -1.53 -0.68 -26.46
C PHE A 155 -1.87 -1.83 -25.53
N LEU A 156 -2.40 -1.59 -24.34
CA LEU A 156 -2.65 -2.64 -23.35
C LEU A 156 -3.94 -3.43 -23.58
N GLY A 157 -4.88 -2.88 -24.37
CA GLY A 157 -6.22 -3.42 -24.50
C GLY A 157 -7.10 -3.10 -23.29
N GLU A 158 -7.82 -4.08 -22.79
CA GLU A 158 -8.66 -3.89 -21.59
C GLU A 158 -7.88 -4.13 -20.29
N PRO A 159 -8.31 -3.54 -19.15
CA PRO A 159 -7.80 -3.91 -17.84
C PRO A 159 -7.93 -5.43 -17.62
N ASN A 160 -6.86 -6.07 -17.12
CA ASN A 160 -6.74 -7.52 -16.96
C ASN A 160 -6.78 -8.32 -18.27
N SER A 161 -6.62 -7.70 -19.45
CA SER A 161 -6.33 -8.42 -20.68
C SER A 161 -5.03 -9.20 -20.55
N HIS A 162 -4.81 -10.21 -21.40
CA HIS A 162 -3.56 -11.01 -21.37
C HIS A 162 -2.31 -10.12 -21.41
N LEU A 163 -2.27 -9.15 -22.31
CA LEU A 163 -1.13 -8.25 -22.46
C LEU A 163 -0.95 -7.32 -21.26
N SER A 164 -2.03 -6.75 -20.75
CA SER A 164 -1.95 -5.89 -19.56
C SER A 164 -1.52 -6.67 -18.33
N HIS A 165 -1.99 -7.92 -18.17
CA HIS A 165 -1.57 -8.80 -17.08
C HIS A 165 -0.09 -9.16 -17.21
N GLU A 166 0.40 -9.55 -18.38
CA GLU A 166 1.80 -9.88 -18.62
C GLU A 166 2.75 -8.72 -18.34
N LEU A 167 2.38 -7.51 -18.76
CA LEU A 167 3.26 -6.35 -18.65
C LEU A 167 3.17 -5.62 -17.29
N LEU A 168 2.03 -5.65 -16.63
CA LEU A 168 1.79 -4.87 -15.42
C LEU A 168 1.82 -5.69 -14.13
N HIS A 169 1.71 -7.02 -14.22
CA HIS A 169 1.78 -7.89 -13.07
C HIS A 169 3.10 -8.64 -13.03
N THR A 170 3.63 -8.81 -11.83
CA THR A 170 4.89 -9.52 -11.61
C THR A 170 4.60 -10.88 -11.01
N THR A 171 5.25 -11.91 -11.54
CA THR A 171 5.32 -13.24 -10.91
C THR A 171 6.60 -13.33 -10.09
N TYR A 172 6.52 -14.04 -8.96
CA TYR A 172 7.65 -14.22 -8.06
C TYR A 172 8.12 -15.67 -8.15
N GLU A 173 9.40 -15.85 -8.46
CA GLU A 173 10.07 -17.15 -8.40
C GLU A 173 10.94 -17.21 -7.14
N GLY A 174 11.00 -18.40 -6.54
CA GLY A 174 11.94 -18.67 -5.45
C GLY A 174 13.37 -18.42 -5.94
N ARG A 175 14.08 -17.48 -5.33
CA ARG A 175 15.49 -17.25 -5.67
C ARG A 175 16.33 -18.28 -4.98
N ASP A 176 17.30 -18.81 -5.72
CA ASP A 176 18.32 -19.67 -5.15
C ASP A 176 19.10 -18.94 -4.06
N THR A 177 19.54 -19.71 -3.14
CA THR A 177 20.15 -19.34 -1.87
C THR A 177 21.00 -18.08 -1.88
N PHE A 178 20.64 -17.19 -0.98
CA PHE A 178 21.56 -16.15 -0.54
C PHE A 178 22.62 -16.80 0.35
N ARG A 179 23.86 -16.85 -0.12
CA ARG A 179 24.99 -17.34 0.67
C ARG A 179 25.50 -16.20 1.55
N VAL A 180 25.45 -16.37 2.86
CA VAL A 180 26.18 -15.55 3.82
C VAL A 180 27.43 -16.33 4.21
N GLY A 181 28.57 -15.97 3.62
CA GLY A 181 29.81 -16.74 3.78
C GLY A 181 29.72 -18.12 3.13
N SER A 182 30.07 -19.18 3.84
CA SER A 182 30.05 -20.58 3.38
C SER A 182 28.78 -21.35 3.78
N VAL A 183 27.80 -20.67 4.37
CA VAL A 183 26.55 -21.32 4.81
C VAL A 183 25.46 -21.17 3.76
N ASP A 184 24.96 -22.30 3.27
CA ASP A 184 23.79 -22.34 2.39
C ASP A 184 22.53 -22.26 3.24
N VAL A 185 21.76 -21.17 3.10
CA VAL A 185 20.55 -20.93 3.89
C VAL A 185 19.42 -21.92 3.55
N LYS A 186 19.53 -22.68 2.43
CA LYS A 186 18.59 -23.76 2.11
C LYS A 186 18.62 -24.90 3.11
N ASP A 187 19.78 -25.16 3.69
CA ASP A 187 19.99 -26.27 4.61
C ASP A 187 19.70 -25.91 6.07
N THR A 188 19.41 -24.64 6.34
CA THR A 188 18.92 -24.23 7.66
C THR A 188 17.40 -24.44 7.70
N GLU A 189 16.97 -25.64 8.12
CA GLU A 189 15.63 -25.79 8.67
C GLU A 189 15.47 -24.72 9.76
N VAL A 190 14.66 -23.70 9.50
CA VAL A 190 14.31 -22.75 10.55
C VAL A 190 13.58 -23.56 11.61
N PRO A 191 14.15 -23.77 12.80
CA PRO A 191 13.53 -24.62 13.79
C PRO A 191 12.12 -24.11 14.06
N LYS A 192 11.12 -24.98 13.97
CA LYS A 192 9.71 -24.64 14.27
C LYS A 192 9.54 -23.96 15.65
N ALA A 193 10.51 -24.09 16.52
CA ALA A 193 10.58 -23.44 17.83
C ALA A 193 10.81 -21.90 17.75
N VAL A 194 11.44 -21.38 16.68
CA VAL A 194 11.66 -19.93 16.51
C VAL A 194 10.36 -19.24 16.08
N LEU A 195 9.44 -19.95 15.48
CA LEU A 195 8.14 -19.45 15.05
C LEU A 195 7.10 -19.35 16.20
N ARG A 196 7.40 -19.94 17.37
CA ARG A 196 6.46 -19.98 18.51
C ARG A 196 6.76 -19.01 19.65
N ARG A 197 7.78 -18.15 19.54
CA ARG A 197 8.11 -17.20 20.60
C ARG A 197 7.69 -15.79 20.19
N HIS A 198 6.42 -15.51 20.28
CA HIS A 198 5.81 -14.21 20.56
C HIS A 198 4.28 -14.37 20.41
N SER A 199 3.71 -15.20 21.27
CA SER A 199 2.33 -15.06 21.70
C SER A 199 2.30 -14.17 22.93
#